data_6eaadf335140c3b8038b5e8c725f418d
#
_entry.id   6eaadf335140c3b8038b5e8c725f418d
#
_cell.length_a   1.000
_cell.length_b   1.000
_cell.length_c   1.000
_cell.angle_alpha   90.00
_cell.angle_beta   90.00
_cell.angle_gamma   90.00
#
_symmetry.space_group_name_H-M   'P 1'
#
loop_
_entity.id
_entity.type
_entity.pdbx_description
1 polymer ?
#
loop_
_entity_poly.entity_id
_entity_poly.type
_entity_poly.pdbx_seq_one_letter_code
_entity_poly.pdbx_strand_id
1 'polypeptide(L)'
;MELFKGFLFCLVGLTTACSPDYTIKGHDEIYITVTETVIVGDTAIPEPVGEVWVDSFEQPNSTDGVDILVVIDTSCSMGDNEAQLLDGVATFMANLPAADWRLNMIPASPDKVVTEQQFPLVPGDDIADAQQMYDGMNHSGTLEEGFQSVQDYILSNPYASTWLRWDAALLIVFVSDEEEQSDMSVDDFTDWLNGYRSSVFMSSIVNLDPKKSLCNVNSVNSGYRYEEATLGYNGVVMDICSKDWTDGVRDASDSIDPISEWGLTYVPIKESIVVFVDGVPFMDWGYDAIENKVLFTVLPDGGSLVEIGYRYE
;
A
#
# COMPACT_ATOMS: atom_id res chain seq x y z
N MET A 1 -39.10 -68.66 -24.42
CA MET A 1 -40.13 -67.60 -24.33
C MET A 1 -39.70 -66.63 -23.26
N GLU A 2 -38.99 -65.61 -23.68
CA GLU A 2 -38.94 -64.32 -23.00
C GLU A 2 -38.14 -63.36 -23.89
N LEU A 3 -38.74 -62.24 -24.14
CA LEU A 3 -38.22 -61.16 -24.98
C LEU A 3 -37.18 -60.36 -24.25
N PHE A 4 -35.98 -60.20 -24.81
CA PHE A 4 -35.05 -59.18 -24.43
C PHE A 4 -35.25 -57.96 -25.34
N LYS A 5 -35.84 -56.91 -24.79
CA LYS A 5 -35.90 -55.59 -25.41
C LYS A 5 -34.53 -54.92 -25.27
N GLY A 6 -33.83 -54.75 -26.38
CA GLY A 6 -32.63 -53.96 -26.45
C GLY A 6 -32.95 -52.49 -26.26
N PHE A 7 -32.31 -51.87 -25.25
CA PHE A 7 -32.25 -50.42 -25.08
C PHE A 7 -31.05 -49.93 -25.83
N LEU A 8 -31.26 -49.22 -26.91
CA LEU A 8 -30.23 -48.54 -27.67
C LEU A 8 -29.86 -47.24 -26.88
N PHE A 9 -28.75 -47.23 -26.15
CA PHE A 9 -28.21 -46.04 -25.55
C PHE A 9 -27.49 -45.25 -26.67
N CYS A 10 -28.09 -44.14 -27.06
CA CYS A 10 -27.45 -43.14 -27.88
C CYS A 10 -26.40 -42.40 -26.98
N LEU A 11 -25.14 -42.76 -27.09
CA LEU A 11 -24.03 -41.99 -26.49
C LEU A 11 -23.91 -40.71 -27.31
N VAL A 12 -24.44 -39.61 -26.75
CA VAL A 12 -24.14 -38.27 -27.22
C VAL A 12 -22.72 -38.00 -26.72
N GLY A 13 -21.78 -38.05 -27.64
CA GLY A 13 -20.40 -37.65 -27.38
C GLY A 13 -20.39 -36.16 -27.07
N LEU A 14 -20.18 -35.83 -25.79
CA LEU A 14 -19.75 -34.49 -25.35
C LEU A 14 -18.33 -34.30 -25.88
N THR A 15 -18.19 -33.62 -27.00
CA THR A 15 -16.90 -33.05 -27.37
C THR A 15 -16.66 -31.87 -26.44
N THR A 16 -15.83 -32.08 -25.43
CA THR A 16 -15.22 -30.97 -24.66
C THR A 16 -14.42 -30.16 -25.66
N ALA A 17 -14.93 -28.99 -26.06
CA ALA A 17 -14.11 -27.99 -26.70
C ALA A 17 -13.04 -27.56 -25.69
N CYS A 18 -11.78 -27.71 -26.06
CA CYS A 18 -10.68 -27.15 -25.28
C CYS A 18 -10.87 -25.62 -25.24
N SER A 19 -11.10 -25.09 -24.07
CA SER A 19 -10.95 -23.65 -23.85
C SER A 19 -9.53 -23.24 -24.19
N PRO A 20 -9.30 -22.18 -24.93
CA PRO A 20 -7.95 -21.67 -25.09
C PRO A 20 -7.42 -21.24 -23.72
N ASP A 21 -6.27 -21.77 -23.33
CA ASP A 21 -5.55 -21.32 -22.13
C ASP A 21 -4.99 -19.93 -22.42
N TYR A 22 -5.50 -18.93 -21.73
CA TYR A 22 -4.95 -17.58 -21.79
C TYR A 22 -3.90 -17.42 -20.70
N THR A 23 -2.68 -17.07 -21.07
CA THR A 23 -1.66 -16.68 -20.12
C THR A 23 -1.73 -15.18 -19.92
N ILE A 24 -2.12 -14.77 -18.72
CA ILE A 24 -2.19 -13.36 -18.33
C ILE A 24 -0.84 -13.01 -17.73
N LYS A 25 -0.17 -11.98 -18.29
CA LYS A 25 1.10 -11.47 -17.77
C LYS A 25 0.80 -10.26 -16.89
N GLY A 26 0.68 -10.51 -15.59
CA GLY A 26 0.78 -9.49 -14.54
C GLY A 26 2.13 -9.59 -13.85
N HIS A 27 2.41 -8.76 -12.88
CA HIS A 27 3.65 -8.82 -12.09
C HIS A 27 3.81 -10.15 -11.35
N ASP A 28 2.70 -10.86 -11.06
CA ASP A 28 2.70 -12.26 -10.62
C ASP A 28 1.89 -13.07 -11.62
N GLU A 29 2.33 -14.28 -11.97
CA GLU A 29 1.63 -15.17 -12.91
C GLU A 29 0.30 -15.65 -12.32
N ILE A 30 -0.76 -14.86 -12.51
CA ILE A 30 -2.12 -15.24 -12.12
C ILE A 30 -2.77 -16.03 -13.24
N TYR A 31 -3.09 -17.29 -12.98
CA TYR A 31 -3.81 -18.14 -13.90
C TYR A 31 -5.32 -17.99 -13.67
N ILE A 32 -6.00 -17.25 -14.54
CA ILE A 32 -7.48 -17.20 -14.54
C ILE A 32 -7.99 -18.26 -15.53
N THR A 33 -8.66 -19.28 -15.01
CA THR A 33 -9.37 -20.25 -15.85
C THR A 33 -10.77 -19.75 -16.07
N VAL A 34 -11.04 -19.10 -17.20
CA VAL A 34 -12.40 -18.74 -17.60
C VAL A 34 -13.08 -19.96 -18.23
N THR A 35 -13.98 -20.57 -17.49
CA THR A 35 -14.80 -21.67 -18.01
C THR A 35 -16.06 -21.10 -18.63
N GLU A 36 -16.05 -20.82 -19.93
CA GLU A 36 -17.23 -20.41 -20.65
C GLU A 36 -17.98 -21.66 -21.13
N THR A 37 -19.23 -21.80 -20.71
CA THR A 37 -20.13 -22.85 -21.23
C THR A 37 -20.72 -22.38 -22.55
N VAL A 38 -20.06 -22.71 -23.65
CA VAL A 38 -20.57 -22.38 -24.98
C VAL A 38 -21.66 -23.33 -25.38
N ILE A 39 -22.88 -22.81 -25.54
CA ILE A 39 -23.96 -23.52 -26.25
C ILE A 39 -23.68 -23.39 -27.74
N VAL A 40 -23.14 -24.45 -28.34
CA VAL A 40 -22.84 -24.47 -29.77
C VAL A 40 -24.14 -24.55 -30.58
N GLY A 41 -24.67 -23.39 -30.99
CA GLY A 41 -25.45 -23.29 -32.20
C GLY A 41 -24.47 -23.09 -33.38
N ASP A 42 -24.83 -23.55 -34.56
CA ASP A 42 -24.02 -23.71 -35.78
C ASP A 42 -23.49 -22.39 -36.39
N THR A 43 -23.02 -21.47 -35.58
CA THR A 43 -22.36 -20.24 -35.99
C THR A 43 -20.90 -20.23 -35.48
N ALA A 44 -19.97 -20.13 -36.40
CA ALA A 44 -18.54 -19.97 -36.07
C ALA A 44 -18.38 -18.82 -35.05
N ILE A 45 -17.87 -19.15 -33.87
CA ILE A 45 -17.49 -18.15 -32.86
C ILE A 45 -16.35 -17.37 -33.46
N PRO A 46 -16.47 -16.04 -33.64
CA PRO A 46 -15.34 -15.23 -34.12
C PRO A 46 -14.17 -15.39 -33.16
N GLU A 47 -12.98 -15.56 -33.69
CA GLU A 47 -11.77 -15.56 -32.86
C GLU A 47 -11.71 -14.24 -32.04
N PRO A 48 -11.34 -14.31 -30.76
CA PRO A 48 -11.22 -13.10 -29.96
C PRO A 48 -10.15 -12.19 -30.56
N VAL A 49 -10.54 -10.94 -30.83
CA VAL A 49 -9.64 -9.91 -31.33
C VAL A 49 -8.90 -9.30 -30.13
N GLY A 50 -7.56 -9.15 -30.23
CA GLY A 50 -6.71 -8.49 -29.26
C GLY A 50 -6.08 -9.43 -28.23
N GLU A 51 -5.09 -8.92 -27.55
CA GLU A 51 -4.44 -9.57 -26.40
C GLU A 51 -5.25 -9.31 -25.13
N VAL A 52 -5.05 -10.14 -24.09
CA VAL A 52 -5.71 -9.99 -22.80
C VAL A 52 -4.70 -9.43 -21.80
N TRP A 53 -5.15 -8.46 -21.00
CA TRP A 53 -4.39 -7.90 -19.89
C TRP A 53 -5.26 -7.88 -18.63
N VAL A 54 -4.60 -7.91 -17.46
CA VAL A 54 -5.24 -7.69 -16.17
C VAL A 54 -4.40 -6.68 -15.39
N ASP A 55 -5.03 -5.60 -15.02
CA ASP A 55 -4.54 -4.71 -13.97
C ASP A 55 -5.12 -5.18 -12.65
N SER A 56 -4.32 -5.14 -11.57
CA SER A 56 -4.78 -5.54 -10.24
C SER A 56 -4.22 -4.63 -9.16
N PHE A 57 -5.01 -4.46 -8.11
CA PHE A 57 -4.60 -3.76 -6.89
C PHE A 57 -5.36 -4.32 -5.69
N GLU A 58 -4.81 -4.15 -4.50
CA GLU A 58 -5.52 -4.38 -3.25
C GLU A 58 -6.15 -3.06 -2.81
N GLN A 59 -7.46 -3.09 -2.55
CA GLN A 59 -8.17 -1.91 -2.07
C GLN A 59 -7.68 -1.57 -0.67
N PRO A 60 -7.18 -0.35 -0.42
CA PRO A 60 -6.85 0.07 0.94
C PRO A 60 -8.04 -0.13 1.87
N ASN A 61 -7.78 -0.61 3.07
CA ASN A 61 -8.84 -0.72 4.06
C ASN A 61 -9.41 0.68 4.29
N SER A 62 -10.69 0.87 3.98
CA SER A 62 -11.39 2.08 4.36
C SER A 62 -11.57 2.05 5.88
N THR A 63 -10.70 2.73 6.57
CA THR A 63 -10.76 2.86 8.02
C THR A 63 -11.43 4.19 8.35
N ASP A 64 -12.11 4.25 9.49
CA ASP A 64 -12.74 5.50 9.96
C ASP A 64 -11.71 6.58 10.34
N GLY A 65 -10.42 6.36 9.99
CA GLY A 65 -9.34 7.32 10.21
C GLY A 65 -7.95 6.73 10.04
N VAL A 66 -6.95 7.59 10.12
CA VAL A 66 -5.53 7.24 10.00
C VAL A 66 -4.76 7.73 11.21
N ASP A 67 -4.04 6.82 11.87
CA ASP A 67 -3.06 7.16 12.89
C ASP A 67 -1.67 7.15 12.23
N ILE A 68 -0.95 8.27 12.31
CA ILE A 68 0.35 8.46 11.66
C ILE A 68 1.42 8.55 12.72
N LEU A 69 2.43 7.71 12.61
CA LEU A 69 3.58 7.70 13.50
C LEU A 69 4.84 8.02 12.70
N VAL A 70 5.35 9.24 12.89
CA VAL A 70 6.61 9.67 12.29
C VAL A 70 7.74 9.33 13.26
N VAL A 71 8.62 8.42 12.84
CA VAL A 71 9.73 7.90 13.64
C VAL A 71 11.00 8.60 13.17
N ILE A 72 11.55 9.46 14.02
CA ILE A 72 12.59 10.39 13.64
C ILE A 72 13.91 10.01 14.34
N ASP A 73 14.92 9.82 13.53
CA ASP A 73 16.29 9.81 14.01
C ASP A 73 16.63 11.17 14.64
N THR A 74 17.06 11.14 15.88
CA THR A 74 17.40 12.34 16.65
C THR A 74 18.90 12.48 16.89
N SER A 75 19.71 11.80 16.10
CA SER A 75 21.17 11.94 16.10
C SER A 75 21.61 13.33 15.61
N CYS A 76 22.84 13.71 15.94
CA CYS A 76 23.35 15.05 15.59
C CYS A 76 23.46 15.27 14.07
N SER A 77 23.58 14.22 13.27
CA SER A 77 23.66 14.27 11.80
C SER A 77 22.38 14.80 11.16
N MET A 78 21.23 14.57 11.79
CA MET A 78 19.90 15.01 11.33
C MET A 78 19.67 16.53 11.42
N GLY A 79 20.55 17.28 12.10
CA GLY A 79 20.33 18.73 12.30
C GLY A 79 20.18 19.56 11.03
N ASP A 80 20.73 19.10 9.91
CA ASP A 80 20.59 19.77 8.61
C ASP A 80 19.26 19.44 7.90
N ASN A 81 18.47 18.48 8.41
CA ASN A 81 17.25 17.96 7.81
C ASN A 81 15.96 18.45 8.47
N GLU A 82 16.06 19.19 9.59
CA GLU A 82 14.90 19.68 10.36
C GLU A 82 13.90 20.49 9.51
N ALA A 83 14.40 21.40 8.67
CA ALA A 83 13.53 22.23 7.85
C ALA A 83 12.74 21.39 6.83
N GLN A 84 13.39 20.42 6.18
CA GLN A 84 12.73 19.51 5.23
C GLN A 84 11.73 18.60 5.93
N LEU A 85 12.04 18.12 7.15
CA LEU A 85 11.13 17.33 7.96
C LEU A 85 9.84 18.10 8.24
N LEU A 86 9.95 19.35 8.72
CA LEU A 86 8.78 20.16 9.04
C LEU A 86 7.98 20.55 7.80
N ASP A 87 8.63 20.83 6.67
CA ASP A 87 7.96 21.04 5.39
C ASP A 87 7.24 19.76 4.92
N GLY A 88 7.83 18.59 5.14
CA GLY A 88 7.21 17.30 4.88
C GLY A 88 5.97 17.07 5.76
N VAL A 89 6.05 17.31 7.05
CA VAL A 89 4.91 17.22 7.98
C VAL A 89 3.80 18.19 7.59
N ALA A 90 4.14 19.44 7.23
CA ALA A 90 3.14 20.40 6.73
C ALA A 90 2.44 19.90 5.47
N THR A 91 3.18 19.23 4.59
CA THR A 91 2.62 18.61 3.38
C THR A 91 1.66 17.46 3.72
N PHE A 92 2.02 16.60 4.68
CA PHE A 92 1.09 15.60 5.19
C PHE A 92 -0.20 16.22 5.68
N MET A 93 -0.10 17.18 6.61
CA MET A 93 -1.26 17.85 7.21
C MET A 93 -2.17 18.52 6.16
N ALA A 94 -1.60 19.01 5.06
CA ALA A 94 -2.34 19.66 3.99
C ALA A 94 -3.02 18.69 3.01
N ASN A 95 -2.49 17.49 2.84
CA ASN A 95 -2.96 16.51 1.84
C ASN A 95 -3.72 15.35 2.46
N LEU A 96 -3.67 15.16 3.78
CA LEU A 96 -4.49 14.14 4.43
C LEU A 96 -5.98 14.44 4.26
N PRO A 97 -6.82 13.41 4.15
CA PRO A 97 -8.27 13.58 4.10
C PRO A 97 -8.74 14.49 5.24
N ALA A 98 -9.68 15.39 4.96
CA ALA A 98 -10.17 16.36 5.95
C ALA A 98 -10.81 15.74 7.20
N ALA A 99 -11.00 14.41 7.20
CA ALA A 99 -11.65 13.65 8.26
C ALA A 99 -10.66 12.75 9.00
N ASP A 100 -10.49 13.02 10.28
CA ASP A 100 -10.06 12.06 11.30
C ASP A 100 -8.68 11.39 11.16
N TRP A 101 -7.65 12.16 10.87
CA TRP A 101 -6.26 11.72 11.05
C TRP A 101 -5.70 12.17 12.41
N ARG A 102 -4.70 11.42 12.90
CA ARG A 102 -3.88 11.77 14.08
C ARG A 102 -2.43 11.53 13.74
N LEU A 103 -1.58 12.51 13.96
CA LEU A 103 -0.15 12.41 13.66
C LEU A 103 0.68 12.68 14.92
N ASN A 104 1.59 11.75 15.24
CA ASN A 104 2.55 11.96 16.32
C ASN A 104 3.98 11.71 15.81
N MET A 105 4.94 12.39 16.43
CA MET A 105 6.36 12.23 16.18
C MET A 105 7.01 11.56 17.38
N ILE A 106 7.87 10.58 17.12
CA ILE A 106 8.63 9.88 18.15
C ILE A 106 10.11 9.74 17.76
N PRO A 107 11.03 9.70 18.72
CA PRO A 107 12.42 9.44 18.42
C PRO A 107 12.67 7.98 18.04
N ALA A 108 13.59 7.74 17.11
CA ALA A 108 14.06 6.39 16.74
C ALA A 108 14.99 5.81 17.83
N SER A 109 14.64 5.97 19.08
CA SER A 109 15.46 5.60 20.24
C SER A 109 14.60 4.93 21.31
N PRO A 110 14.67 3.60 21.50
CA PRO A 110 13.76 2.83 22.35
C PRO A 110 13.73 3.29 23.80
N ASP A 111 14.86 3.70 24.36
CA ASP A 111 14.98 4.20 25.74
C ASP A 111 14.32 5.59 25.95
N LYS A 112 14.11 6.34 24.88
CA LYS A 112 13.45 7.65 24.91
C LYS A 112 11.96 7.55 24.62
N VAL A 113 11.61 6.74 23.64
CA VAL A 113 10.23 6.63 23.14
C VAL A 113 9.25 6.19 24.23
N VAL A 114 9.65 5.37 25.17
CA VAL A 114 8.80 4.90 26.28
C VAL A 114 8.38 5.99 27.26
N THR A 115 9.06 7.12 27.25
CA THR A 115 8.78 8.28 28.12
C THR A 115 8.25 9.49 27.37
N GLU A 116 8.09 9.41 26.04
CA GLU A 116 7.51 10.49 25.25
C GLU A 116 6.07 10.78 25.68
N GLN A 117 5.75 12.07 25.82
CA GLN A 117 4.47 12.54 26.34
C GLN A 117 3.75 13.47 25.35
N GLN A 118 4.10 13.39 24.09
CA GLN A 118 3.46 14.19 23.06
C GLN A 118 2.06 13.62 22.74
N PHE A 119 1.11 14.54 22.59
CA PHE A 119 -0.22 14.20 22.09
C PHE A 119 -0.27 14.44 20.58
N PRO A 120 -1.08 13.69 19.84
CA PRO A 120 -1.09 13.78 18.38
C PRO A 120 -1.62 15.13 17.91
N LEU A 121 -1.08 15.58 16.78
CA LEU A 121 -1.71 16.59 15.95
C LEU A 121 -3.00 16.02 15.37
N VAL A 122 -3.98 16.88 15.16
CA VAL A 122 -5.31 16.54 14.67
C VAL A 122 -5.75 17.55 13.59
N PRO A 123 -6.80 17.25 12.80
CA PRO A 123 -7.34 18.21 11.84
C PRO A 123 -7.67 19.57 12.49
N GLY A 124 -7.05 20.63 11.95
CA GLY A 124 -7.19 22.00 12.46
C GLY A 124 -5.94 22.55 13.14
N ASP A 125 -4.98 21.67 13.50
CA ASP A 125 -3.64 22.08 13.95
C ASP A 125 -2.82 22.62 12.77
N ASP A 126 -1.82 23.43 13.06
CA ASP A 126 -0.97 24.05 12.04
C ASP A 126 0.51 23.68 12.19
N ILE A 127 1.34 24.21 11.30
CA ILE A 127 2.78 23.91 11.30
C ILE A 127 3.49 24.41 12.58
N ALA A 128 2.96 25.39 13.29
CA ALA A 128 3.52 25.84 14.56
C ALA A 128 3.28 24.81 15.67
N ASP A 129 2.15 24.09 15.62
CA ASP A 129 1.88 22.97 16.53
C ASP A 129 2.83 21.80 16.21
N ALA A 130 3.08 21.52 14.93
CA ALA A 130 4.06 20.50 14.52
C ALA A 130 5.50 20.86 14.97
N GLN A 131 5.90 22.12 14.82
CA GLN A 131 7.19 22.60 15.34
C GLN A 131 7.27 22.45 16.85
N GLN A 132 6.22 22.82 17.57
CA GLN A 132 6.19 22.67 19.03
C GLN A 132 6.29 21.19 19.45
N MET A 133 5.64 20.29 18.72
CA MET A 133 5.75 18.84 18.94
C MET A 133 7.18 18.37 18.73
N TYR A 134 7.80 18.74 17.62
CA TYR A 134 9.20 18.39 17.30
C TYR A 134 10.15 18.91 18.38
N ASP A 135 10.06 20.20 18.74
CA ASP A 135 10.89 20.83 19.78
C ASP A 135 10.72 20.18 21.18
N GLY A 136 9.54 19.66 21.45
CA GLY A 136 9.20 18.98 22.70
C GLY A 136 9.66 17.53 22.78
N MET A 137 10.03 16.93 21.65
CA MET A 137 10.50 15.56 21.57
C MET A 137 11.90 15.41 22.20
N ASN A 138 12.24 14.21 22.63
CA ASN A 138 13.57 13.94 23.19
C ASN A 138 14.65 13.76 22.11
N HIS A 139 15.47 14.78 21.89
CA HIS A 139 16.56 14.79 20.89
C HIS A 139 17.88 14.23 21.43
N SER A 140 17.89 13.44 22.49
CA SER A 140 19.11 12.87 23.05
C SER A 140 19.39 11.42 22.64
N GLY A 141 18.72 10.94 21.60
CA GLY A 141 18.95 9.61 21.02
C GLY A 141 20.34 9.49 20.41
N THR A 142 20.94 8.32 20.54
CA THR A 142 22.26 7.98 19.97
C THR A 142 22.23 6.66 19.21
N LEU A 143 21.06 6.03 19.13
CA LEU A 143 20.81 4.77 18.42
C LEU A 143 19.66 4.99 17.45
N GLU A 144 19.81 4.49 16.25
CA GLU A 144 18.84 4.56 15.19
C GLU A 144 18.09 3.21 15.11
N GLU A 145 17.29 2.94 16.15
CA GLU A 145 16.51 1.70 16.32
C GLU A 145 15.02 1.96 16.07
N GLY A 146 14.67 2.31 14.84
CA GLY A 146 13.32 2.73 14.47
C GLY A 146 12.28 1.62 14.65
N PHE A 147 12.58 0.39 14.28
CA PHE A 147 11.66 -0.75 14.43
C PHE A 147 11.37 -1.03 15.91
N GLN A 148 12.40 -1.09 16.73
CA GLN A 148 12.24 -1.30 18.16
C GLN A 148 11.50 -0.13 18.81
N SER A 149 11.75 1.10 18.35
CA SER A 149 11.08 2.30 18.86
C SER A 149 9.57 2.27 18.58
N VAL A 150 9.15 1.86 17.39
CA VAL A 150 7.73 1.66 17.08
C VAL A 150 7.10 0.65 18.02
N GLN A 151 7.74 -0.51 18.19
CA GLN A 151 7.23 -1.56 19.05
C GLN A 151 7.14 -1.11 20.51
N ASP A 152 8.20 -0.52 21.04
CA ASP A 152 8.26 -0.07 22.43
C ASP A 152 7.30 1.09 22.70
N TYR A 153 7.12 2.01 21.74
CA TYR A 153 6.12 3.06 21.85
C TYR A 153 4.71 2.47 21.97
N ILE A 154 4.35 1.60 21.07
CA ILE A 154 3.01 1.01 21.03
C ILE A 154 2.73 0.15 22.26
N LEU A 155 3.71 -0.65 22.70
CA LEU A 155 3.50 -1.63 23.79
C LEU A 155 3.75 -1.06 25.18
N SER A 156 4.62 -0.07 25.32
CA SER A 156 5.17 0.33 26.63
C SER A 156 4.91 1.79 26.97
N ASN A 157 4.67 2.66 25.98
CA ASN A 157 4.36 4.07 26.27
C ASN A 157 2.90 4.23 26.73
N PRO A 158 2.65 4.79 27.93
CA PRO A 158 1.30 4.92 28.46
C PRO A 158 0.41 5.90 27.67
N TYR A 159 0.98 6.81 26.90
CA TYR A 159 0.23 7.77 26.08
C TYR A 159 -0.20 7.17 24.73
N ALA A 160 0.56 6.21 24.18
CA ALA A 160 0.24 5.58 22.93
C ALA A 160 -1.20 5.03 22.91
N SER A 161 -1.58 4.30 23.95
CA SER A 161 -2.94 3.72 24.07
C SER A 161 -4.05 4.73 24.26
N THR A 162 -3.73 6.02 24.51
CA THR A 162 -4.73 7.07 24.68
C THR A 162 -5.18 7.68 23.36
N TRP A 163 -4.38 7.54 22.30
CA TRP A 163 -4.65 8.17 21.01
C TRP A 163 -4.65 7.22 19.81
N LEU A 164 -3.83 6.14 19.85
CA LEU A 164 -3.84 5.12 18.80
C LEU A 164 -5.16 4.36 18.81
N ARG A 165 -5.89 4.42 17.71
CA ARG A 165 -7.19 3.77 17.54
C ARG A 165 -7.00 2.38 16.97
N TRP A 166 -7.67 1.40 17.52
CA TRP A 166 -7.54 -0.01 17.10
C TRP A 166 -8.15 -0.27 15.71
N ASP A 167 -9.11 0.57 15.29
CA ASP A 167 -9.89 0.47 14.04
C ASP A 167 -9.42 1.45 12.95
N ALA A 168 -8.46 2.32 13.25
CA ALA A 168 -7.84 3.20 12.26
C ALA A 168 -6.72 2.49 11.50
N ALA A 169 -6.41 2.92 10.28
CA ALA A 169 -5.17 2.57 9.61
C ALA A 169 -3.97 3.09 10.41
N LEU A 170 -2.83 2.43 10.29
CA LEU A 170 -1.57 2.89 10.87
C LEU A 170 -0.58 3.17 9.75
N LEU A 171 -0.22 4.43 9.55
CA LEU A 171 0.87 4.83 8.68
C LEU A 171 2.12 5.07 9.54
N ILE A 172 3.21 4.36 9.23
CA ILE A 172 4.52 4.60 9.83
C ILE A 172 5.42 5.29 8.82
N VAL A 173 6.05 6.38 9.22
CA VAL A 173 7.01 7.12 8.40
C VAL A 173 8.34 7.15 9.11
N PHE A 174 9.34 6.45 8.57
CA PHE A 174 10.71 6.52 9.09
C PHE A 174 11.48 7.67 8.47
N VAL A 175 12.20 8.43 9.28
CA VAL A 175 13.07 9.52 8.83
C VAL A 175 14.43 9.39 9.49
N SER A 176 15.45 8.98 8.71
CA SER A 176 16.81 8.78 9.23
C SER A 176 17.86 8.94 8.12
N ASP A 177 18.99 9.54 8.46
CA ASP A 177 20.17 9.59 7.61
C ASP A 177 21.17 8.44 7.86
N GLU A 178 20.79 7.44 8.68
CA GLU A 178 21.56 6.24 8.99
C GLU A 178 20.77 4.95 8.77
N GLU A 179 21.47 3.81 8.89
CA GLU A 179 20.85 2.48 8.82
C GLU A 179 20.08 2.16 10.10
N GLU A 180 19.02 1.41 9.98
CA GLU A 180 18.25 0.87 11.09
C GLU A 180 19.05 -0.16 11.88
N GLN A 181 19.18 0.02 13.21
CA GLN A 181 20.14 -0.69 14.06
C GLN A 181 19.50 -1.64 15.09
N SER A 182 18.16 -1.78 15.10
CA SER A 182 17.50 -2.72 16.02
C SER A 182 18.01 -4.15 15.85
N ASP A 183 18.05 -4.89 16.95
CA ASP A 183 18.30 -6.34 16.92
C ASP A 183 17.19 -7.10 16.20
N MET A 184 15.99 -6.52 16.07
CA MET A 184 14.83 -7.07 15.38
C MET A 184 15.06 -7.09 13.87
N SER A 185 14.84 -8.22 13.20
CA SER A 185 14.92 -8.30 11.72
C SER A 185 13.73 -7.59 11.06
N VAL A 186 13.86 -7.31 9.75
CA VAL A 186 12.73 -6.75 8.95
C VAL A 186 11.52 -7.68 9.00
N ASP A 187 11.73 -8.99 8.82
CA ASP A 187 10.66 -9.98 8.87
C ASP A 187 9.99 -10.02 10.25
N ASP A 188 10.76 -10.03 11.35
CA ASP A 188 10.20 -10.03 12.71
C ASP A 188 9.37 -8.76 12.97
N PHE A 189 9.83 -7.61 12.49
CA PHE A 189 9.11 -6.35 12.63
C PHE A 189 7.80 -6.35 11.83
N THR A 190 7.85 -6.75 10.58
CA THR A 190 6.66 -6.76 9.69
C THR A 190 5.65 -7.81 10.13
N ASP A 191 6.08 -9.01 10.55
CA ASP A 191 5.20 -10.05 11.10
C ASP A 191 4.51 -9.58 12.38
N TRP A 192 5.25 -8.94 13.30
CA TRP A 192 4.68 -8.36 14.50
C TRP A 192 3.65 -7.27 14.17
N LEU A 193 3.99 -6.37 13.25
CA LEU A 193 3.15 -5.22 12.88
C LEU A 193 1.84 -5.68 12.20
N ASN A 194 1.91 -6.68 11.33
CA ASN A 194 0.75 -7.31 10.70
C ASN A 194 -0.15 -8.04 11.71
N GLY A 195 0.45 -8.57 12.78
CA GLY A 195 -0.29 -9.14 13.90
C GLY A 195 -0.94 -8.10 14.80
N TYR A 196 -0.37 -6.89 14.86
CA TYR A 196 -0.88 -5.78 15.67
C TYR A 196 -2.01 -5.02 14.97
N ARG A 197 -1.93 -4.79 13.65
CA ARG A 197 -2.86 -3.97 12.90
C ARG A 197 -3.19 -4.59 11.55
N SER A 198 -4.45 -4.62 11.20
CA SER A 198 -4.92 -5.17 9.90
C SER A 198 -4.70 -4.25 8.71
N SER A 199 -4.59 -2.94 8.95
CA SER A 199 -4.34 -1.95 7.92
C SER A 199 -3.09 -1.15 8.28
N VAL A 200 -2.00 -1.44 7.59
CA VAL A 200 -0.68 -0.83 7.80
C VAL A 200 -0.17 -0.28 6.50
N PHE A 201 0.31 0.95 6.55
CA PHE A 201 1.04 1.61 5.49
C PHE A 201 2.42 2.02 6.01
N MET A 202 3.39 2.09 5.13
CA MET A 202 4.74 2.45 5.51
C MET A 202 5.38 3.36 4.47
N SER A 203 6.17 4.33 4.92
CA SER A 203 7.00 5.16 4.08
C SER A 203 8.33 5.41 4.76
N SER A 204 9.36 5.69 3.97
CA SER A 204 10.69 6.00 4.50
C SER A 204 11.33 7.16 3.77
N ILE A 205 11.92 8.07 4.53
CA ILE A 205 12.76 9.17 4.07
C ILE A 205 14.15 8.89 4.61
N VAL A 206 14.99 8.25 3.80
CA VAL A 206 16.26 7.68 4.27
C VAL A 206 17.40 7.91 3.28
N ASN A 207 18.63 7.71 3.73
CA ASN A 207 19.76 7.62 2.83
C ASN A 207 19.64 6.39 1.94
N LEU A 208 19.53 6.61 0.65
CA LEU A 208 19.50 5.53 -0.35
C LEU A 208 20.90 4.97 -0.61
N ASP A 209 20.98 3.84 -1.32
CA ASP A 209 22.23 3.33 -1.87
C ASP A 209 23.02 4.46 -2.55
N PRO A 210 24.35 4.57 -2.34
CA PRO A 210 25.18 5.65 -2.90
C PRO A 210 25.08 5.83 -4.43
N LYS A 211 24.61 4.82 -5.15
CA LYS A 211 24.37 4.91 -6.60
C LYS A 211 23.03 5.54 -6.96
N LYS A 212 22.10 5.59 -6.01
CA LYS A 212 20.75 6.14 -6.18
C LYS A 212 20.59 7.48 -5.47
N SER A 213 21.31 7.69 -4.36
CA SER A 213 21.21 8.90 -3.54
C SER A 213 21.79 10.13 -4.22
N LEU A 214 21.17 11.28 -3.95
CA LEU A 214 21.68 12.61 -4.31
C LEU A 214 22.83 13.06 -3.40
N CYS A 215 23.00 12.43 -2.24
CA CYS A 215 24.12 12.64 -1.33
C CYS A 215 25.34 11.81 -1.73
N ASN A 216 26.51 12.29 -1.32
CA ASN A 216 27.73 11.50 -1.36
C ASN A 216 27.86 10.70 -0.04
N VAL A 217 26.87 9.82 0.20
CA VAL A 217 26.83 9.01 1.42
C VAL A 217 27.73 7.79 1.34
N ASN A 218 28.17 7.33 2.49
CA ASN A 218 28.87 6.07 2.61
C ASN A 218 27.81 4.94 2.67
N SER A 219 28.03 3.82 1.99
CA SER A 219 27.08 2.68 1.98
C SER A 219 26.78 2.10 3.37
N VAL A 220 27.56 2.43 4.38
CA VAL A 220 27.31 2.00 5.77
C VAL A 220 26.12 2.75 6.39
N ASN A 221 25.81 3.92 5.87
CA ASN A 221 24.72 4.77 6.39
C ASN A 221 23.46 4.73 5.51
N SER A 222 23.39 3.79 4.56
CA SER A 222 22.19 3.65 3.74
C SER A 222 21.12 2.87 4.49
N GLY A 223 19.90 3.38 4.54
CA GLY A 223 18.77 2.78 5.26
C GLY A 223 18.14 1.59 4.53
N TYR A 224 18.93 0.56 4.25
CA TYR A 224 18.47 -0.62 3.51
C TYR A 224 17.34 -1.38 4.19
N ARG A 225 17.36 -1.47 5.53
CA ARG A 225 16.33 -2.17 6.28
C ARG A 225 15.01 -1.39 6.29
N TYR A 226 15.09 -0.05 6.35
CA TYR A 226 13.92 0.81 6.18
C TYR A 226 13.36 0.71 4.76
N GLU A 227 14.24 0.74 3.72
CA GLU A 227 13.83 0.55 2.32
C GLU A 227 13.14 -0.80 2.13
N GLU A 228 13.72 -1.89 2.65
CA GLU A 228 13.17 -3.25 2.55
C GLU A 228 11.79 -3.36 3.22
N ALA A 229 11.66 -2.88 4.46
CA ALA A 229 10.38 -2.89 5.18
C ALA A 229 9.30 -2.08 4.44
N THR A 230 9.65 -0.89 3.98
CA THR A 230 8.73 0.00 3.26
C THR A 230 8.23 -0.62 1.95
N LEU A 231 9.14 -1.19 1.16
CA LEU A 231 8.78 -1.86 -0.09
C LEU A 231 7.94 -3.12 0.13
N GLY A 232 8.09 -3.80 1.27
CA GLY A 232 7.22 -4.91 1.67
C GLY A 232 5.75 -4.51 1.85
N TYR A 233 5.48 -3.25 2.13
CA TYR A 233 4.12 -2.67 2.20
C TYR A 233 3.73 -1.91 0.91
N ASN A 234 4.46 -2.05 -0.19
CA ASN A 234 4.30 -1.25 -1.42
C ASN A 234 4.36 0.27 -1.16
N GLY A 235 5.08 0.67 -0.12
CA GLY A 235 5.16 2.05 0.32
C GLY A 235 6.18 2.89 -0.45
N VAL A 236 6.23 4.17 -0.12
CA VAL A 236 7.07 5.16 -0.80
C VAL A 236 8.40 5.33 -0.07
N VAL A 237 9.50 5.14 -0.81
CA VAL A 237 10.86 5.39 -0.31
C VAL A 237 11.41 6.66 -0.95
N MET A 238 11.81 7.61 -0.13
CA MET A 238 12.38 8.90 -0.53
C MET A 238 13.84 9.03 -0.12
N ASP A 239 14.61 9.71 -0.97
CA ASP A 239 15.98 10.08 -0.62
C ASP A 239 15.96 11.27 0.35
N ILE A 240 16.48 11.08 1.56
CA ILE A 240 16.60 12.15 2.57
C ILE A 240 17.41 13.35 2.06
N CYS A 241 18.30 13.12 1.09
CA CYS A 241 19.12 14.15 0.43
C CYS A 241 18.38 14.93 -0.65
N SER A 242 17.13 14.57 -0.95
CA SER A 242 16.26 15.41 -1.76
C SER A 242 16.01 16.73 -1.05
N LYS A 243 16.04 17.83 -1.80
CA LYS A 243 15.75 19.16 -1.24
C LYS A 243 14.26 19.38 -1.01
N ASP A 244 13.44 18.53 -1.59
CA ASP A 244 12.00 18.61 -1.54
C ASP A 244 11.43 17.20 -1.39
N TRP A 245 10.73 16.96 -0.31
CA TRP A 245 10.05 15.70 -0.01
C TRP A 245 8.56 15.74 -0.33
N THR A 246 8.05 16.90 -0.80
CA THR A 246 6.63 17.17 -0.95
C THR A 246 5.92 16.13 -1.83
N ASP A 247 6.51 15.79 -2.99
CA ASP A 247 5.90 14.83 -3.90
C ASP A 247 5.81 13.43 -3.29
N GLY A 248 6.89 12.93 -2.68
CA GLY A 248 6.88 11.62 -2.05
C GLY A 248 6.00 11.54 -0.81
N VAL A 249 5.93 12.62 -0.03
CA VAL A 249 5.01 12.72 1.13
C VAL A 249 3.56 12.72 0.66
N ARG A 250 3.25 13.41 -0.45
CA ARG A 250 1.91 13.38 -1.06
C ARG A 250 1.56 11.97 -1.54
N ASP A 251 2.47 11.29 -2.25
CA ASP A 251 2.26 9.93 -2.71
C ASP A 251 2.03 8.96 -1.53
N ALA A 252 2.73 9.16 -0.41
CA ALA A 252 2.50 8.39 0.81
C ALA A 252 1.12 8.67 1.43
N SER A 253 0.65 9.92 1.40
CA SER A 253 -0.69 10.30 1.86
C SER A 253 -1.78 9.70 0.96
N ASP A 254 -1.58 9.75 -0.36
CA ASP A 254 -2.54 9.23 -1.34
C ASP A 254 -2.66 7.69 -1.23
N SER A 255 -1.63 6.99 -0.75
CA SER A 255 -1.65 5.53 -0.61
C SER A 255 -2.64 5.00 0.43
N ILE A 256 -3.11 5.86 1.34
CA ILE A 256 -4.08 5.49 2.39
C ILE A 256 -5.52 5.78 2.02
N ASP A 257 -5.76 6.54 0.92
CA ASP A 257 -7.11 6.81 0.45
C ASP A 257 -7.70 5.59 -0.29
N PRO A 258 -9.01 5.33 -0.13
CA PRO A 258 -9.65 4.28 -0.91
C PRO A 258 -9.55 4.58 -2.41
N ILE A 259 -9.16 3.57 -3.16
CA ILE A 259 -9.04 3.68 -4.62
C ILE A 259 -10.43 3.76 -5.24
N SER A 260 -10.82 4.94 -5.69
CA SER A 260 -12.09 5.22 -6.36
C SER A 260 -12.00 5.17 -7.89
N GLU A 261 -10.78 5.23 -8.44
CA GLU A 261 -10.50 5.14 -9.86
C GLU A 261 -9.17 4.42 -10.11
N TRP A 262 -9.04 3.72 -11.24
CA TRP A 262 -7.82 3.03 -11.62
C TRP A 262 -7.48 3.24 -13.08
N GLY A 263 -6.28 3.77 -13.36
CA GLY A 263 -5.75 3.93 -14.70
C GLY A 263 -5.36 2.59 -15.31
N LEU A 264 -5.88 2.28 -16.51
CA LEU A 264 -5.55 1.04 -17.21
C LEU A 264 -4.20 1.14 -17.91
N THR A 265 -3.42 0.07 -17.85
CA THR A 265 -2.10 -0.02 -18.51
C THR A 265 -2.20 0.14 -20.03
N TYR A 266 -3.22 -0.45 -20.64
CA TYR A 266 -3.48 -0.35 -22.07
C TYR A 266 -4.88 0.23 -22.35
N VAL A 267 -5.07 0.79 -23.55
CA VAL A 267 -6.41 1.22 -23.97
C VAL A 267 -7.25 -0.02 -24.30
N PRO A 268 -8.35 -0.26 -23.56
CA PRO A 268 -9.11 -1.47 -23.72
C PRO A 268 -10.06 -1.44 -24.93
N ILE A 269 -10.45 -2.62 -25.42
CA ILE A 269 -11.70 -2.78 -26.15
C ILE A 269 -12.81 -2.69 -25.09
N LYS A 270 -13.54 -1.58 -25.06
CA LYS A 270 -14.43 -1.19 -23.96
C LYS A 270 -15.39 -2.31 -23.51
N GLU A 271 -15.99 -3.01 -24.48
CA GLU A 271 -16.95 -4.09 -24.21
C GLU A 271 -16.32 -5.34 -23.60
N SER A 272 -15.00 -5.41 -23.55
CA SER A 272 -14.27 -6.52 -22.98
C SER A 272 -13.86 -6.31 -21.52
N ILE A 273 -14.07 -5.11 -20.96
CA ILE A 273 -13.69 -4.82 -19.57
C ILE A 273 -14.58 -5.62 -18.62
N VAL A 274 -13.94 -6.34 -17.72
CA VAL A 274 -14.57 -7.07 -16.61
C VAL A 274 -13.82 -6.73 -15.33
N VAL A 275 -14.57 -6.52 -14.25
CA VAL A 275 -13.99 -6.25 -12.93
C VAL A 275 -14.39 -7.37 -11.98
N PHE A 276 -13.42 -7.84 -11.21
CA PHE A 276 -13.62 -8.80 -10.14
C PHE A 276 -13.14 -8.19 -8.81
N VAL A 277 -13.83 -8.51 -7.74
CA VAL A 277 -13.44 -8.21 -6.37
C VAL A 277 -13.42 -9.54 -5.63
N ASP A 278 -12.24 -9.94 -5.13
CA ASP A 278 -12.01 -11.26 -4.51
C ASP A 278 -12.48 -12.44 -5.39
N GLY A 279 -12.25 -12.32 -6.70
CA GLY A 279 -12.66 -13.31 -7.69
C GLY A 279 -14.18 -13.34 -8.02
N VAL A 280 -14.98 -12.42 -7.46
CA VAL A 280 -16.41 -12.29 -7.73
C VAL A 280 -16.65 -11.15 -8.72
N PRO A 281 -17.46 -11.35 -9.81
CA PRO A 281 -17.77 -10.28 -10.74
C PRO A 281 -18.38 -9.07 -10.03
N PHE A 282 -17.81 -7.89 -10.26
CA PHE A 282 -18.24 -6.62 -9.69
C PHE A 282 -18.82 -5.73 -10.79
N MET A 283 -19.98 -5.11 -10.56
CA MET A 283 -20.75 -4.41 -11.60
C MET A 283 -20.87 -2.89 -11.35
N ASP A 284 -20.51 -2.43 -10.15
CA ASP A 284 -20.69 -1.03 -9.74
C ASP A 284 -19.49 -0.15 -10.14
N TRP A 285 -19.22 -0.13 -11.44
CA TRP A 285 -18.12 0.64 -12.04
C TRP A 285 -18.52 1.23 -13.40
N GLY A 286 -17.74 2.18 -13.87
CA GLY A 286 -17.81 2.78 -15.19
C GLY A 286 -16.41 2.90 -15.81
N TYR A 287 -16.35 3.17 -17.12
CA TYR A 287 -15.10 3.41 -17.82
C TYR A 287 -15.07 4.81 -18.44
N ASP A 288 -14.05 5.58 -18.08
CA ASP A 288 -13.72 6.86 -18.72
C ASP A 288 -12.70 6.63 -19.84
N ALA A 289 -13.16 6.78 -21.09
CA ALA A 289 -12.33 6.58 -22.26
C ALA A 289 -11.38 7.77 -22.54
N ILE A 290 -11.59 8.93 -21.92
CA ILE A 290 -10.73 10.10 -22.10
C ILE A 290 -9.48 9.94 -21.24
N GLU A 291 -9.67 9.58 -19.96
CA GLU A 291 -8.61 9.41 -18.99
C GLU A 291 -8.04 7.97 -18.96
N ASN A 292 -8.66 7.04 -19.72
CA ASN A 292 -8.34 5.62 -19.73
C ASN A 292 -8.40 4.98 -18.33
N LYS A 293 -9.49 5.25 -17.59
CA LYS A 293 -9.67 4.83 -16.20
C LYS A 293 -10.96 4.05 -15.98
N VAL A 294 -10.93 3.09 -15.08
CA VAL A 294 -12.13 2.51 -14.46
C VAL A 294 -12.46 3.35 -13.22
N LEU A 295 -13.75 3.73 -13.10
CA LEU A 295 -14.28 4.51 -11.99
C LEU A 295 -15.23 3.63 -11.19
N PHE A 296 -15.04 3.52 -9.88
CA PHE A 296 -15.91 2.73 -9.00
C PHE A 296 -17.07 3.60 -8.51
N THR A 297 -18.30 3.23 -8.85
CA THR A 297 -19.51 3.92 -8.36
C THR A 297 -19.90 3.47 -6.96
N VAL A 298 -19.53 2.25 -6.58
CA VAL A 298 -19.48 1.76 -5.21
C VAL A 298 -18.04 1.31 -4.97
N LEU A 299 -17.44 1.73 -3.88
CA LEU A 299 -16.07 1.31 -3.57
C LEU A 299 -16.05 -0.16 -3.17
N PRO A 300 -15.09 -0.95 -3.69
CA PRO A 300 -14.81 -2.29 -3.15
C PRO A 300 -14.47 -2.21 -1.67
N ASP A 301 -14.77 -3.27 -0.92
CA ASP A 301 -14.43 -3.33 0.50
C ASP A 301 -12.90 -3.28 0.71
N GLY A 302 -12.46 -2.63 1.77
CA GLY A 302 -11.05 -2.55 2.12
C GLY A 302 -10.42 -3.93 2.33
N GLY A 303 -9.19 -4.11 1.87
CA GLY A 303 -8.47 -5.38 1.87
C GLY A 303 -8.86 -6.33 0.74
N SER A 304 -9.84 -5.97 -0.10
CA SER A 304 -10.23 -6.79 -1.25
C SER A 304 -9.21 -6.68 -2.39
N LEU A 305 -8.92 -7.80 -3.03
CA LEU A 305 -8.19 -7.84 -4.29
C LEU A 305 -9.12 -7.44 -5.44
N VAL A 306 -8.79 -6.36 -6.13
CA VAL A 306 -9.51 -5.89 -7.32
C VAL A 306 -8.71 -6.27 -8.57
N GLU A 307 -9.36 -6.94 -9.52
CA GLU A 307 -8.78 -7.35 -10.79
C GLU A 307 -9.61 -6.78 -11.94
N ILE A 308 -8.97 -6.10 -12.89
CA ILE A 308 -9.61 -5.48 -14.06
C ILE A 308 -9.04 -6.15 -15.30
N GLY A 309 -9.80 -7.12 -15.83
CA GLY A 309 -9.46 -7.84 -17.05
C GLY A 309 -10.03 -7.16 -18.29
N TYR A 310 -9.24 -7.08 -19.37
CA TYR A 310 -9.71 -6.52 -20.64
C TYR A 310 -8.85 -6.99 -21.82
N ARG A 311 -9.41 -6.81 -23.03
CA ARG A 311 -8.66 -6.98 -24.28
C ARG A 311 -8.18 -5.63 -24.79
N TYR A 312 -6.99 -5.63 -25.41
CA TYR A 312 -6.41 -4.45 -26.05
C TYR A 312 -5.82 -4.84 -27.43
N GLU A 313 -5.61 -3.85 -28.31
CA GLU A 313 -5.03 -4.04 -29.67
C GLU A 313 -3.54 -3.70 -29.72
#